data_875700791b75823cfd18caa10360d692
#
_entry.id   875700791b75823cfd18caa10360d692
#
_cell.length_a   1.000
_cell.length_b   1.000
_cell.length_c   1.000
_cell.angle_alpha   90.00
_cell.angle_beta   90.00
_cell.angle_gamma   90.00
#
_symmetry.space_group_name_H-M   'P 1'
#
loop_
_entity.id
_entity.type
_entity.pdbx_description
1 polymer ?
#
loop_
_entity_poly.entity_id
_entity_poly.type
_entity_poly.pdbx_seq_one_letter_code
_entity_poly.pdbx_strand_id
1 'polypeptide(L)'
;MKRKTMKTLALMLVIGMILAVTGCGKAEPQGDLLARIQAKGELVIATEGTWAPWTYHDENDKLVGFDVEVAEKIAEKLGVKATFVETEWDGIFAGIDSKRYDIAANGVEVTEERAEKYDFSTPYGYIRTALIVESGNEDIKSFEDLAGKSTANSIASTYMMLAESYGATAVGVDSLDQTLELVASGRVDATLNAEVSYYDYLKVHPDVNLKIVALTEEASQVVIPVRKGEDSASFLAAVNKAIDELRASGELAEISIKYFGSDITAE
;
A
#
# COMPACT_ATOMS: atom_id res chain seq x y z
N MET A 1 68.81 25.81 -1.05
CA MET A 1 67.88 25.56 -2.17
C MET A 1 66.96 24.30 -1.98
N LYS A 2 67.36 23.25 -1.30
CA LYS A 2 66.55 21.99 -1.16
C LYS A 2 65.29 22.10 -0.29
N ARG A 3 65.13 23.05 0.62
CA ARG A 3 63.98 23.20 1.53
C ARG A 3 62.77 23.94 0.94
N LYS A 4 63.01 24.79 -0.11
CA LYS A 4 61.89 25.52 -0.78
C LYS A 4 61.18 24.64 -1.82
N THR A 5 61.91 23.76 -2.52
CA THR A 5 61.35 22.85 -3.50
C THR A 5 60.48 21.73 -2.88
N MET A 6 60.79 21.30 -1.65
CA MET A 6 59.96 20.32 -0.93
C MET A 6 58.61 20.89 -0.46
N LYS A 7 58.55 22.18 -0.11
CA LYS A 7 57.29 22.81 0.30
C LYS A 7 56.34 23.07 -0.87
N THR A 8 56.89 23.40 -2.05
CA THR A 8 56.08 23.55 -3.29
C THR A 8 55.55 22.21 -3.82
N LEU A 9 56.35 21.13 -3.70
CA LEU A 9 55.89 19.79 -4.10
C LEU A 9 54.82 19.25 -3.17
N ALA A 10 54.90 19.48 -1.84
CA ALA A 10 53.88 19.11 -0.87
C ALA A 10 52.58 19.89 -1.05
N LEU A 11 52.66 21.16 -1.45
CA LEU A 11 51.46 22.01 -1.70
C LEU A 11 50.71 21.57 -2.98
N MET A 12 51.44 21.15 -4.03
CA MET A 12 50.80 20.59 -5.26
C MET A 12 50.16 19.24 -5.03
N LEU A 13 50.66 18.38 -4.13
CA LEU A 13 50.07 17.09 -3.78
C LEU A 13 48.80 17.25 -2.96
N VAL A 14 48.69 18.26 -2.12
CA VAL A 14 47.46 18.57 -1.33
C VAL A 14 46.36 19.15 -2.23
N ILE A 15 46.71 20.00 -3.22
CA ILE A 15 45.76 20.56 -4.19
C ILE A 15 45.26 19.47 -5.15
N GLY A 16 46.11 18.50 -5.51
CA GLY A 16 45.74 17.35 -6.34
C GLY A 16 44.79 16.37 -5.63
N MET A 17 44.84 16.24 -4.30
CA MET A 17 43.94 15.39 -3.51
C MET A 17 42.58 16.02 -3.24
N ILE A 18 42.43 17.33 -3.27
CA ILE A 18 41.16 18.03 -3.07
C ILE A 18 40.27 17.95 -4.32
N LEU A 19 40.85 17.74 -5.50
CA LEU A 19 40.09 17.58 -6.75
C LEU A 19 39.62 16.15 -7.05
N ALA A 20 40.01 15.16 -6.24
CA ALA A 20 39.59 13.75 -6.41
C ALA A 20 38.37 13.34 -5.57
N VAL A 21 37.75 14.25 -4.81
CA VAL A 21 36.53 14.04 -4.03
C VAL A 21 35.31 14.70 -4.71
N THR A 22 35.30 14.82 -6.03
CA THR A 22 34.03 14.92 -6.75
C THR A 22 33.43 13.52 -6.78
N GLY A 23 32.79 13.16 -5.67
CA GLY A 23 32.03 11.92 -5.55
C GLY A 23 31.06 11.81 -6.72
N CYS A 24 31.06 10.67 -7.38
CA CYS A 24 29.99 10.21 -8.26
C CYS A 24 28.68 10.02 -7.45
N GLY A 25 28.17 11.07 -6.86
CA GLY A 25 26.76 11.17 -6.56
C GLY A 25 26.09 11.44 -7.91
N LYS A 26 25.33 10.48 -8.44
CA LYS A 26 24.42 10.78 -9.55
C LYS A 26 23.59 11.98 -9.08
N ALA A 27 23.71 13.12 -9.77
CA ALA A 27 22.84 14.26 -9.50
C ALA A 27 21.39 13.76 -9.56
N GLU A 28 20.60 14.06 -8.55
CA GLU A 28 19.17 13.75 -8.62
C GLU A 28 18.60 14.44 -9.88
N PRO A 29 17.74 13.75 -10.65
CA PRO A 29 17.10 14.34 -11.81
C PRO A 29 16.39 15.64 -11.39
N GLN A 30 16.59 16.72 -12.17
CA GLN A 30 15.93 17.99 -11.92
C GLN A 30 14.49 17.92 -12.42
N GLY A 31 13.58 18.66 -11.76
CA GLY A 31 12.18 18.74 -12.11
C GLY A 31 11.25 18.29 -10.99
N ASP A 32 9.97 18.25 -11.28
CA ASP A 32 8.96 17.74 -10.37
C ASP A 32 9.00 16.19 -10.26
N LEU A 33 8.14 15.62 -9.43
CA LEU A 33 8.15 14.19 -9.14
C LEU A 33 7.98 13.34 -10.41
N LEU A 34 7.07 13.73 -11.33
CA LEU A 34 6.86 13.01 -12.59
C LEU A 34 8.11 13.00 -13.45
N ALA A 35 8.75 14.17 -13.62
CA ALA A 35 9.97 14.28 -14.42
C ALA A 35 11.12 13.44 -13.83
N ARG A 36 11.24 13.39 -12.50
CA ARG A 36 12.25 12.56 -11.83
C ARG A 36 11.99 11.07 -12.01
N ILE A 37 10.74 10.60 -11.85
CA ILE A 37 10.33 9.21 -12.08
C ILE A 37 10.62 8.81 -13.54
N GLN A 38 10.24 9.65 -14.51
CA GLN A 38 10.47 9.38 -15.92
C GLN A 38 11.97 9.37 -16.29
N ALA A 39 12.75 10.30 -15.75
CA ALA A 39 14.20 10.32 -15.96
C ALA A 39 14.93 9.13 -15.33
N LYS A 40 14.41 8.61 -14.22
CA LYS A 40 14.89 7.40 -13.54
C LYS A 40 14.47 6.12 -14.30
N GLY A 41 13.34 6.18 -15.01
CA GLY A 41 12.76 5.06 -15.75
C GLY A 41 12.07 4.02 -14.87
N GLU A 42 11.80 4.34 -13.60
CA GLU A 42 11.11 3.45 -12.67
C GLU A 42 10.19 4.21 -11.72
N LEU A 43 9.06 3.57 -11.39
CA LEU A 43 8.13 3.94 -10.33
C LEU A 43 8.32 2.96 -9.17
N VAL A 44 8.70 3.47 -7.99
CA VAL A 44 8.94 2.65 -6.79
C VAL A 44 7.65 2.57 -5.97
N ILE A 45 7.14 1.36 -5.79
CA ILE A 45 5.81 1.08 -5.25
C ILE A 45 5.95 0.24 -3.99
N ALA A 46 5.41 0.73 -2.87
CA ALA A 46 5.32 -0.04 -1.63
C ALA A 46 4.10 -0.96 -1.65
N THR A 47 4.27 -2.19 -1.15
CA THR A 47 3.21 -3.19 -0.99
C THR A 47 3.58 -4.18 0.11
N GLU A 48 2.63 -4.97 0.61
CA GLU A 48 2.93 -6.00 1.63
C GLU A 48 3.39 -7.32 1.02
N GLY A 49 2.75 -7.79 -0.06
CA GLY A 49 3.02 -9.11 -0.62
C GLY A 49 2.39 -10.28 0.15
N THR A 50 1.59 -10.00 1.19
CA THR A 50 1.00 -11.01 2.11
C THR A 50 -0.52 -10.88 2.26
N TRP A 51 -1.18 -10.11 1.40
CA TRP A 51 -2.61 -9.83 1.48
C TRP A 51 -3.35 -10.19 0.18
N ALA A 52 -3.67 -11.46 0.01
CA ALA A 52 -4.45 -11.95 -1.13
C ALA A 52 -5.90 -11.43 -1.06
N PRO A 53 -6.52 -11.12 -2.21
CA PRO A 53 -5.98 -11.15 -3.57
C PRO A 53 -5.45 -9.78 -4.06
N TRP A 54 -5.16 -8.84 -3.14
CA TRP A 54 -4.64 -7.49 -3.45
C TRP A 54 -3.17 -7.51 -3.87
N THR A 55 -2.34 -8.13 -3.02
CA THR A 55 -0.90 -8.20 -3.17
C THR A 55 -0.40 -9.45 -2.44
N TYR A 56 0.09 -10.44 -3.17
CA TYR A 56 0.51 -11.72 -2.61
C TYR A 56 1.46 -12.45 -3.56
N HIS A 57 2.09 -13.52 -3.07
CA HIS A 57 2.92 -14.39 -3.88
C HIS A 57 2.11 -15.58 -4.39
N ASP A 58 2.20 -15.85 -5.69
CA ASP A 58 1.59 -17.02 -6.30
C ASP A 58 2.40 -18.31 -6.00
N GLU A 59 1.95 -19.44 -6.51
CA GLU A 59 2.61 -20.75 -6.34
C GLU A 59 4.05 -20.81 -6.87
N ASN A 60 4.46 -19.87 -7.71
CA ASN A 60 5.80 -19.73 -8.27
C ASN A 60 6.63 -18.66 -7.54
N ASP A 61 6.19 -18.21 -6.40
CA ASP A 61 6.82 -17.14 -5.61
C ASP A 61 6.91 -15.78 -6.37
N LYS A 62 5.96 -15.55 -7.27
CA LYS A 62 5.86 -14.29 -8.01
C LYS A 62 4.87 -13.38 -7.30
N LEU A 63 5.27 -12.13 -7.04
CA LEU A 63 4.37 -11.09 -6.55
C LEU A 63 3.28 -10.81 -7.60
N VAL A 64 2.03 -10.97 -7.21
CA VAL A 64 0.82 -10.81 -8.02
C VAL A 64 -0.30 -10.20 -7.18
N GLY A 65 -1.42 -9.86 -7.81
CA GLY A 65 -2.62 -9.35 -7.14
C GLY A 65 -3.24 -8.19 -7.89
N PHE A 66 -4.41 -7.79 -7.45
CA PHE A 66 -5.16 -6.69 -8.06
C PHE A 66 -4.34 -5.40 -8.07
N ASP A 67 -3.81 -5.00 -6.93
CA ASP A 67 -3.01 -3.78 -6.80
C ASP A 67 -1.69 -3.84 -7.54
N VAL A 68 -1.07 -5.02 -7.58
CA VAL A 68 0.17 -5.22 -8.33
C VAL A 68 -0.08 -4.97 -9.82
N GLU A 69 -1.13 -5.58 -10.40
CA GLU A 69 -1.44 -5.45 -11.82
C GLU A 69 -1.91 -4.03 -12.18
N VAL A 70 -2.74 -3.40 -11.34
CA VAL A 70 -3.14 -1.99 -11.53
C VAL A 70 -1.93 -1.06 -11.51
N ALA A 71 -1.01 -1.24 -10.56
CA ALA A 71 0.18 -0.41 -10.46
C ALA A 71 1.17 -0.65 -11.62
N GLU A 72 1.30 -1.88 -12.11
CA GLU A 72 2.06 -2.20 -13.34
C GLU A 72 1.47 -1.46 -14.54
N LYS A 73 0.14 -1.45 -14.70
CA LYS A 73 -0.54 -0.74 -15.79
C LYS A 73 -0.38 0.78 -15.67
N ILE A 74 -0.44 1.34 -14.47
CA ILE A 74 -0.16 2.77 -14.25
C ILE A 74 1.28 3.08 -14.68
N ALA A 75 2.27 2.30 -14.24
CA ALA A 75 3.67 2.49 -14.62
C ALA A 75 3.88 2.39 -16.14
N GLU A 76 3.24 1.43 -16.81
CA GLU A 76 3.26 1.29 -18.27
C GLU A 76 2.75 2.57 -18.96
N LYS A 77 1.62 3.13 -18.50
CA LYS A 77 1.06 4.37 -19.05
C LYS A 77 1.93 5.60 -18.77
N LEU A 78 2.70 5.59 -17.70
CA LEU A 78 3.70 6.62 -17.40
C LEU A 78 5.01 6.45 -18.20
N GLY A 79 5.17 5.33 -18.92
CA GLY A 79 6.36 5.01 -19.71
C GLY A 79 7.56 4.59 -18.86
N VAL A 80 7.34 4.01 -17.68
CA VAL A 80 8.37 3.58 -16.73
C VAL A 80 8.13 2.14 -16.27
N LYS A 81 9.14 1.54 -15.65
CA LYS A 81 9.04 0.21 -15.04
C LYS A 81 8.42 0.32 -13.64
N ALA A 82 7.49 -0.58 -13.29
CA ALA A 82 7.07 -0.79 -11.92
C ALA A 82 8.18 -1.54 -11.15
N THR A 83 8.55 -1.03 -9.97
CA THR A 83 9.51 -1.64 -9.06
C THR A 83 8.86 -1.74 -7.69
N PHE A 84 8.47 -2.95 -7.29
CA PHE A 84 7.81 -3.19 -6.02
C PHE A 84 8.84 -3.36 -4.90
N VAL A 85 8.51 -2.82 -3.73
CA VAL A 85 9.25 -3.01 -2.49
C VAL A 85 8.28 -3.49 -1.43
N GLU A 86 8.47 -4.72 -1.00
CA GLU A 86 7.66 -5.32 0.05
C GLU A 86 8.08 -4.81 1.42
N THR A 87 7.10 -4.47 2.24
CA THR A 87 7.27 -3.94 3.59
C THR A 87 6.01 -4.20 4.41
N GLU A 88 6.12 -4.23 5.73
CA GLU A 88 4.96 -4.27 6.61
C GLU A 88 4.07 -3.03 6.42
N TRP A 89 2.77 -3.18 6.65
CA TRP A 89 1.78 -2.11 6.46
C TRP A 89 2.16 -0.80 7.16
N ASP A 90 2.58 -0.86 8.41
CA ASP A 90 2.94 0.31 9.23
C ASP A 90 4.16 1.08 8.68
N GLY A 91 5.00 0.42 7.89
CA GLY A 91 6.17 1.00 7.22
C GLY A 91 5.87 1.75 5.92
N ILE A 92 4.69 1.54 5.30
CA ILE A 92 4.35 2.06 3.98
C ILE A 92 4.39 3.60 3.95
N PHE A 93 3.64 4.24 4.82
CA PHE A 93 3.52 5.71 4.82
C PHE A 93 4.82 6.41 5.22
N ALA A 94 5.55 5.87 6.21
CA ALA A 94 6.87 6.38 6.58
C ALA A 94 7.87 6.27 5.41
N GLY A 95 7.75 5.24 4.59
CA GLY A 95 8.55 5.08 3.39
C GLY A 95 8.22 6.09 2.29
N ILE A 96 6.93 6.44 2.10
CA ILE A 96 6.49 7.51 1.20
C ILE A 96 7.03 8.87 1.69
N ASP A 97 6.90 9.16 2.99
CA ASP A 97 7.37 10.42 3.59
C ASP A 97 8.88 10.60 3.43
N SER A 98 9.64 9.53 3.64
CA SER A 98 11.10 9.54 3.49
C SER A 98 11.57 9.45 2.02
N LYS A 99 10.64 9.45 1.04
CA LYS A 99 10.91 9.32 -0.41
C LYS A 99 11.60 7.99 -0.78
N ARG A 100 11.46 6.96 0.04
CA ARG A 100 11.90 5.60 -0.28
C ARG A 100 11.01 4.99 -1.35
N TYR A 101 9.72 5.30 -1.29
CA TYR A 101 8.69 4.90 -2.25
C TYR A 101 8.07 6.14 -2.89
N ASP A 102 7.66 6.02 -4.14
CA ASP A 102 6.94 7.08 -4.84
C ASP A 102 5.45 7.02 -4.51
N ILE A 103 4.89 5.82 -4.44
CA ILE A 103 3.48 5.50 -4.10
C ILE A 103 3.39 4.22 -3.27
N ALA A 104 2.16 3.92 -2.83
CA ALA A 104 1.78 2.59 -2.37
C ALA A 104 0.63 2.04 -3.22
N ALA A 105 0.63 0.71 -3.41
CA ALA A 105 -0.47 -0.07 -3.97
C ALA A 105 -0.70 -1.26 -3.02
N ASN A 106 -1.69 -1.13 -2.12
CA ASN A 106 -2.00 -2.06 -1.03
C ASN A 106 -3.39 -1.78 -0.44
N GLY A 107 -4.41 -1.64 -1.28
CA GLY A 107 -5.78 -1.38 -0.84
C GLY A 107 -5.91 -0.13 0.04
N VAL A 108 -5.14 0.92 -0.25
CA VAL A 108 -5.11 2.12 0.60
C VAL A 108 -6.44 2.84 0.52
N GLU A 109 -7.11 2.96 1.67
CA GLU A 109 -8.36 3.68 1.81
C GLU A 109 -8.14 5.15 2.21
N VAL A 110 -9.04 6.04 1.78
CA VAL A 110 -9.04 7.44 2.20
C VAL A 110 -9.49 7.53 3.66
N THR A 111 -8.73 8.28 4.48
CA THR A 111 -9.15 8.72 5.82
C THR A 111 -8.86 10.21 5.98
N GLU A 112 -9.56 10.88 6.90
CA GLU A 112 -9.31 12.29 7.20
C GLU A 112 -7.85 12.53 7.62
N GLU A 113 -7.31 11.67 8.50
CA GLU A 113 -5.91 11.78 8.95
C GLU A 113 -4.92 11.65 7.79
N ARG A 114 -5.14 10.67 6.89
CA ARG A 114 -4.28 10.49 5.72
C ARG A 114 -4.40 11.66 4.74
N ALA A 115 -5.61 12.23 4.56
CA ALA A 115 -5.86 13.37 3.70
C ALA A 115 -5.19 14.68 4.17
N GLU A 116 -4.80 14.78 5.43
CA GLU A 116 -3.98 15.90 5.91
C GLU A 116 -2.56 15.87 5.33
N LYS A 117 -2.00 14.67 5.09
CA LYS A 117 -0.58 14.45 4.72
C LYS A 117 -0.38 14.08 3.25
N TYR A 118 -1.37 13.43 2.64
CA TYR A 118 -1.29 12.89 1.28
C TYR A 118 -2.38 13.46 0.39
N ASP A 119 -2.07 13.58 -0.90
CA ASP A 119 -3.05 13.70 -1.96
C ASP A 119 -3.36 12.29 -2.49
N PHE A 120 -4.58 12.07 -2.97
CA PHE A 120 -5.03 10.76 -3.43
C PHE A 120 -5.40 10.79 -4.91
N SER A 121 -5.19 9.67 -5.58
CA SER A 121 -5.71 9.47 -6.93
C SER A 121 -7.24 9.45 -6.94
N THR A 122 -7.82 9.51 -8.16
CA THR A 122 -9.19 9.02 -8.36
C THR A 122 -9.29 7.57 -7.85
N PRO A 123 -10.41 7.18 -7.21
CA PRO A 123 -10.60 5.82 -6.73
C PRO A 123 -10.49 4.81 -7.89
N TYR A 124 -9.82 3.69 -7.66
CA TYR A 124 -9.76 2.59 -8.61
C TYR A 124 -10.46 1.33 -8.11
N GLY A 125 -10.98 1.35 -6.88
CA GLY A 125 -11.80 0.31 -6.29
C GLY A 125 -12.68 0.84 -5.18
N TYR A 126 -13.73 0.08 -4.86
CA TYR A 126 -14.69 0.35 -3.79
C TYR A 126 -14.91 -0.94 -3.02
N ILE A 127 -14.72 -0.91 -1.69
CA ILE A 127 -14.80 -2.09 -0.84
C ILE A 127 -15.62 -1.82 0.41
N ARG A 128 -16.34 -2.83 0.89
CA ARG A 128 -16.99 -2.80 2.18
C ARG A 128 -16.15 -3.54 3.21
N THR A 129 -16.15 -3.02 4.43
CA THR A 129 -15.52 -3.70 5.56
C THR A 129 -16.47 -4.73 6.14
N ALA A 130 -15.99 -5.96 6.24
CA ALA A 130 -16.69 -7.07 6.88
C ALA A 130 -16.28 -7.18 8.34
N LEU A 131 -17.25 -7.38 9.23
CA LEU A 131 -17.04 -7.82 10.61
C LEU A 131 -17.12 -9.34 10.64
N ILE A 132 -16.02 -9.99 11.01
CA ILE A 132 -15.81 -11.43 10.94
C ILE A 132 -15.65 -11.97 12.36
N VAL A 133 -16.40 -13.01 12.67
CA VAL A 133 -16.41 -13.70 13.97
C VAL A 133 -16.33 -15.21 13.79
N GLU A 134 -16.08 -15.93 14.88
CA GLU A 134 -16.22 -17.39 14.91
C GLU A 134 -17.67 -17.79 14.62
N SER A 135 -17.90 -18.89 13.85
CA SER A 135 -19.22 -19.26 13.32
C SER A 135 -20.27 -19.51 14.41
N GLY A 136 -19.88 -20.00 15.59
CA GLY A 136 -20.73 -20.20 16.75
C GLY A 136 -20.99 -18.94 17.58
N ASN A 137 -20.36 -17.80 17.25
CA ASN A 137 -20.56 -16.55 17.99
C ASN A 137 -22.01 -16.03 17.76
N GLU A 138 -22.74 -15.84 18.86
CA GLU A 138 -24.10 -15.30 18.87
C GLU A 138 -24.17 -13.93 19.59
N ASP A 139 -23.06 -13.43 20.11
CA ASP A 139 -23.00 -12.21 20.91
C ASP A 139 -22.74 -10.96 20.05
N ILE A 140 -22.01 -11.13 18.93
CA ILE A 140 -21.65 -10.05 18.00
C ILE A 140 -22.45 -10.22 16.72
N LYS A 141 -23.31 -9.22 16.40
CA LYS A 141 -24.18 -9.20 15.20
C LYS A 141 -24.06 -7.92 14.40
N SER A 142 -23.45 -6.87 15.00
CA SER A 142 -23.24 -5.57 14.39
C SER A 142 -21.93 -4.97 14.90
N PHE A 143 -21.50 -3.86 14.31
CA PHE A 143 -20.29 -3.15 14.76
C PHE A 143 -20.45 -2.58 16.18
N GLU A 144 -21.66 -2.19 16.59
CA GLU A 144 -21.97 -1.68 17.93
C GLU A 144 -21.69 -2.71 19.02
N ASP A 145 -21.79 -4.01 18.71
CA ASP A 145 -21.54 -5.10 19.65
C ASP A 145 -20.04 -5.29 19.94
N LEU A 146 -19.15 -4.54 19.25
CA LEU A 146 -17.72 -4.56 19.48
C LEU A 146 -17.31 -3.85 20.78
N ALA A 147 -18.19 -3.08 21.41
CA ALA A 147 -17.89 -2.38 22.66
C ALA A 147 -17.39 -3.34 23.74
N GLY A 148 -16.14 -3.16 24.20
CA GLY A 148 -15.47 -4.00 25.19
C GLY A 148 -15.03 -5.36 24.69
N LYS A 149 -15.13 -5.67 23.41
CA LYS A 149 -14.61 -6.89 22.77
C LYS A 149 -13.16 -6.71 22.32
N SER A 150 -12.50 -7.83 22.04
CA SER A 150 -11.13 -7.86 21.49
C SER A 150 -11.17 -8.11 19.98
N THR A 151 -10.34 -7.38 19.22
CA THR A 151 -10.16 -7.58 17.78
C THR A 151 -8.68 -7.74 17.43
N ALA A 152 -8.38 -8.34 16.28
CA ALA A 152 -7.02 -8.43 15.75
C ALA A 152 -6.98 -7.78 14.37
N ASN A 153 -6.07 -6.83 14.15
CA ASN A 153 -5.92 -6.10 12.88
C ASN A 153 -4.50 -5.57 12.73
N SER A 154 -4.10 -5.23 11.51
CA SER A 154 -2.80 -4.57 11.28
C SER A 154 -2.79 -3.18 11.95
N ILE A 155 -1.66 -2.83 12.58
CA ILE A 155 -1.50 -1.56 13.30
C ILE A 155 -1.72 -0.39 12.32
N ALA A 156 -2.47 0.62 12.77
CA ALA A 156 -2.83 1.81 11.97
C ALA A 156 -3.61 1.52 10.67
N SER A 157 -4.21 0.33 10.54
CA SER A 157 -5.15 0.04 9.46
C SER A 157 -6.50 0.73 9.71
N THR A 158 -7.25 1.00 8.63
CA THR A 158 -8.64 1.47 8.71
C THR A 158 -9.52 0.50 9.49
N TYR A 159 -9.24 -0.80 9.41
CA TYR A 159 -9.93 -1.86 10.14
C TYR A 159 -9.72 -1.76 11.65
N MET A 160 -8.46 -1.54 12.09
CA MET A 160 -8.16 -1.30 13.51
C MET A 160 -8.86 -0.04 14.02
N MET A 161 -8.73 1.07 13.29
CA MET A 161 -9.38 2.35 13.66
C MET A 161 -10.91 2.21 13.73
N LEU A 162 -11.52 1.49 12.79
CA LEU A 162 -12.96 1.24 12.80
C LEU A 162 -13.38 0.41 14.01
N ALA A 163 -12.68 -0.69 14.31
CA ALA A 163 -12.95 -1.50 15.51
C ALA A 163 -12.84 -0.69 16.80
N GLU A 164 -11.79 0.11 16.94
CA GLU A 164 -11.57 0.98 18.12
C GLU A 164 -12.65 2.07 18.23
N SER A 165 -13.14 2.60 17.11
CA SER A 165 -14.22 3.59 17.11
C SER A 165 -15.54 3.06 17.70
N TYR A 166 -15.76 1.75 17.61
CA TYR A 166 -16.85 1.03 18.24
C TYR A 166 -16.51 0.50 19.65
N GLY A 167 -15.38 0.88 20.20
CA GLY A 167 -14.97 0.55 21.56
C GLY A 167 -14.34 -0.81 21.74
N ALA A 168 -13.85 -1.44 20.68
CA ALA A 168 -13.05 -2.65 20.76
C ALA A 168 -11.63 -2.36 21.30
N THR A 169 -11.00 -3.40 21.88
CA THR A 169 -9.56 -3.38 22.17
C THR A 169 -8.85 -4.16 21.07
N ALA A 170 -8.07 -3.47 20.24
CA ALA A 170 -7.39 -4.08 19.12
C ALA A 170 -6.02 -4.64 19.50
N VAL A 171 -5.69 -5.82 18.96
CA VAL A 171 -4.38 -6.48 19.02
C VAL A 171 -3.73 -6.34 17.65
N GLY A 172 -2.52 -5.77 17.60
CA GLY A 172 -1.76 -5.62 16.35
C GLY A 172 -1.19 -6.95 15.88
N VAL A 173 -1.36 -7.25 14.59
CA VAL A 173 -0.78 -8.40 13.89
C VAL A 173 -0.40 -7.99 12.46
N ASP A 174 0.42 -8.79 11.79
CA ASP A 174 1.08 -8.37 10.54
C ASP A 174 0.38 -8.89 9.27
N SER A 175 -0.57 -9.85 9.37
CA SER A 175 -1.23 -10.42 8.20
C SER A 175 -2.69 -10.78 8.44
N LEU A 176 -3.47 -10.87 7.33
CA LEU A 176 -4.87 -11.32 7.36
C LEU A 176 -4.99 -12.72 7.95
N ASP A 177 -4.13 -13.66 7.55
CA ASP A 177 -4.16 -15.04 8.04
C ASP A 177 -4.06 -15.09 9.57
N GLN A 178 -3.13 -14.31 10.15
CA GLN A 178 -2.98 -14.22 11.60
C GLN A 178 -4.25 -13.67 12.28
N THR A 179 -4.92 -12.65 11.70
CA THR A 179 -6.16 -12.12 12.26
C THR A 179 -7.25 -13.18 12.29
N LEU A 180 -7.44 -13.91 11.18
CA LEU A 180 -8.47 -14.94 11.03
C LEU A 180 -8.19 -16.16 11.93
N GLU A 181 -6.91 -16.57 12.06
CA GLU A 181 -6.51 -17.64 12.99
C GLU A 181 -6.80 -17.29 14.47
N LEU A 182 -6.56 -16.04 14.86
CA LEU A 182 -6.84 -15.58 16.22
C LEU A 182 -8.34 -15.62 16.54
N VAL A 183 -9.20 -15.23 15.58
CA VAL A 183 -10.65 -15.31 15.71
C VAL A 183 -11.11 -16.79 15.73
N ALA A 184 -10.65 -17.59 14.78
CA ALA A 184 -11.04 -19.01 14.66
C ALA A 184 -10.63 -19.82 15.91
N SER A 185 -9.53 -19.44 16.57
CA SER A 185 -9.06 -20.07 17.82
C SER A 185 -9.68 -19.48 19.09
N GLY A 186 -10.55 -18.47 18.99
CA GLY A 186 -11.18 -17.79 20.14
C GLY A 186 -10.21 -16.98 21.00
N ARG A 187 -9.06 -16.58 20.46
CA ARG A 187 -8.09 -15.73 21.16
C ARG A 187 -8.47 -14.25 21.13
N VAL A 188 -9.21 -13.83 20.11
CA VAL A 188 -9.90 -12.55 20.02
C VAL A 188 -11.35 -12.81 19.59
N ASP A 189 -12.24 -11.85 19.86
CA ASP A 189 -13.66 -12.00 19.61
C ASP A 189 -14.03 -11.80 18.13
N ALA A 190 -13.30 -10.92 17.42
CA ALA A 190 -13.59 -10.57 16.04
C ALA A 190 -12.35 -10.05 15.29
N THR A 191 -12.49 -9.91 13.97
CA THR A 191 -11.60 -9.10 13.11
C THR A 191 -12.42 -8.35 12.07
N LEU A 192 -11.86 -7.30 11.51
CA LEU A 192 -12.41 -6.54 10.40
C LEU A 192 -11.48 -6.63 9.21
N ASN A 193 -12.04 -6.78 8.00
CA ASN A 193 -11.24 -6.74 6.76
C ASN A 193 -12.15 -6.49 5.56
N ALA A 194 -11.56 -6.26 4.37
CA ALA A 194 -12.32 -6.20 3.13
C ALA A 194 -13.12 -7.51 2.93
N GLU A 195 -14.42 -7.40 2.62
CA GLU A 195 -15.27 -8.58 2.38
C GLU A 195 -14.70 -9.48 1.28
N VAL A 196 -14.12 -8.89 0.24
CA VAL A 196 -13.53 -9.62 -0.88
C VAL A 196 -12.30 -10.45 -0.48
N SER A 197 -11.50 -9.96 0.48
CA SER A 197 -10.34 -10.69 1.02
C SER A 197 -10.80 -11.91 1.84
N TYR A 198 -11.84 -11.75 2.62
CA TYR A 198 -12.42 -12.88 3.35
C TYR A 198 -13.00 -13.94 2.41
N TYR A 199 -13.71 -13.55 1.35
CA TYR A 199 -14.21 -14.51 0.36
C TYR A 199 -13.09 -15.21 -0.41
N ASP A 200 -11.96 -14.52 -0.66
CA ASP A 200 -10.80 -15.17 -1.25
C ASP A 200 -10.16 -16.18 -0.29
N TYR A 201 -10.01 -15.81 0.97
CA TYR A 201 -9.53 -16.71 2.02
C TYR A 201 -10.37 -17.99 2.11
N LEU A 202 -11.72 -17.90 2.01
CA LEU A 202 -12.61 -19.05 2.02
C LEU A 202 -12.41 -20.01 0.84
N LYS A 203 -11.91 -19.56 -0.31
CA LYS A 203 -11.63 -20.46 -1.45
C LYS A 203 -10.51 -21.43 -1.11
N VAL A 204 -9.55 -21.01 -0.31
CA VAL A 204 -8.40 -21.82 0.13
C VAL A 204 -8.68 -22.56 1.44
N HIS A 205 -9.52 -21.97 2.30
CA HIS A 205 -9.90 -22.49 3.63
C HIS A 205 -11.42 -22.70 3.76
N PRO A 206 -12.06 -23.58 2.97
CA PRO A 206 -13.52 -23.71 2.90
C PRO A 206 -14.17 -24.20 4.21
N ASP A 207 -13.40 -24.89 5.06
CA ASP A 207 -13.87 -25.46 6.31
C ASP A 207 -13.54 -24.58 7.54
N VAL A 208 -13.04 -23.34 7.32
CA VAL A 208 -12.73 -22.45 8.43
C VAL A 208 -13.99 -22.08 9.22
N ASN A 209 -13.87 -22.12 10.56
CA ASN A 209 -15.00 -21.86 11.46
C ASN A 209 -15.21 -20.35 11.70
N LEU A 210 -15.45 -19.60 10.62
CA LEU A 210 -15.67 -18.15 10.64
C LEU A 210 -16.90 -17.76 9.81
N LYS A 211 -17.51 -16.62 10.15
CA LYS A 211 -18.60 -16.00 9.38
C LYS A 211 -18.52 -14.49 9.39
N ILE A 212 -19.02 -13.86 8.34
CA ILE A 212 -19.34 -12.42 8.33
C ILE A 212 -20.68 -12.24 9.05
N VAL A 213 -20.76 -11.28 9.97
CA VAL A 213 -22.00 -10.92 10.69
C VAL A 213 -22.52 -9.54 10.30
N ALA A 214 -21.65 -8.63 9.83
CA ALA A 214 -22.02 -7.31 9.35
C ALA A 214 -21.08 -6.84 8.24
N LEU A 215 -21.56 -5.91 7.42
CA LEU A 215 -20.79 -5.16 6.43
C LEU A 215 -21.06 -3.67 6.68
N THR A 216 -20.08 -2.81 6.38
CA THR A 216 -20.32 -1.36 6.34
C THR A 216 -21.39 -1.04 5.30
N GLU A 217 -22.23 -0.03 5.57
CA GLU A 217 -23.28 0.40 4.64
C GLU A 217 -22.67 1.02 3.37
N GLU A 218 -21.67 1.89 3.56
CA GLU A 218 -20.96 2.54 2.47
C GLU A 218 -19.66 1.81 2.15
N ALA A 219 -19.28 1.84 0.88
CA ALA A 219 -18.00 1.32 0.43
C ALA A 219 -16.90 2.37 0.62
N SER A 220 -15.75 1.94 1.11
CA SER A 220 -14.54 2.75 1.16
C SER A 220 -13.91 2.87 -0.22
N GLN A 221 -13.34 4.03 -0.51
CA GLN A 221 -12.61 4.30 -1.75
C GLN A 221 -11.17 3.79 -1.64
N VAL A 222 -10.76 2.94 -2.58
CA VAL A 222 -9.37 2.48 -2.73
C VAL A 222 -8.64 3.39 -3.70
N VAL A 223 -7.50 3.93 -3.27
CA VAL A 223 -6.77 5.01 -3.95
C VAL A 223 -5.25 4.82 -3.89
N ILE A 224 -4.54 5.50 -4.77
CA ILE A 224 -3.07 5.63 -4.71
C ILE A 224 -2.71 6.88 -3.91
N PRO A 225 -2.04 6.75 -2.75
CA PRO A 225 -1.53 7.88 -1.98
C PRO A 225 -0.26 8.45 -2.63
N VAL A 226 -0.20 9.77 -2.73
CA VAL A 226 0.95 10.53 -3.24
C VAL A 226 1.31 11.59 -2.21
N ARG A 227 2.60 11.87 -2.02
CA ARG A 227 3.03 12.98 -1.15
C ARG A 227 2.36 14.27 -1.54
N LYS A 228 1.84 14.99 -0.54
CA LYS A 228 1.15 16.26 -0.75
C LYS A 228 2.13 17.35 -1.18
N GLY A 229 1.71 18.18 -2.13
CA GLY A 229 2.44 19.37 -2.53
C GLY A 229 2.56 19.59 -4.04
N GLU A 230 3.01 20.81 -4.42
CA GLU A 230 3.13 21.22 -5.84
C GLU A 230 4.11 20.34 -6.64
N ASP A 231 5.15 19.83 -5.98
CA ASP A 231 6.13 18.91 -6.60
C ASP A 231 5.51 17.60 -7.09
N SER A 232 4.39 17.19 -6.54
CA SER A 232 3.68 15.92 -6.86
C SER A 232 2.46 16.11 -7.75
N ALA A 233 2.01 17.35 -7.99
CA ALA A 233 0.74 17.62 -8.67
C ALA A 233 0.69 17.05 -10.10
N SER A 234 1.75 17.20 -10.88
CA SER A 234 1.83 16.67 -12.25
C SER A 234 1.83 15.14 -12.27
N PHE A 235 2.49 14.52 -11.28
CA PHE A 235 2.52 13.07 -11.11
C PHE A 235 1.13 12.54 -10.75
N LEU A 236 0.44 13.15 -9.78
CA LEU A 236 -0.93 12.78 -9.42
C LEU A 236 -1.88 12.90 -10.61
N ALA A 237 -1.77 13.99 -11.39
CA ALA A 237 -2.58 14.15 -12.60
C ALA A 237 -2.31 13.05 -13.64
N ALA A 238 -1.05 12.61 -13.78
CA ALA A 238 -0.69 11.53 -14.68
C ALA A 238 -1.20 10.16 -14.20
N VAL A 239 -1.15 9.89 -12.88
CA VAL A 239 -1.74 8.69 -12.26
C VAL A 239 -3.26 8.67 -12.47
N ASN A 240 -3.96 9.78 -12.20
CA ASN A 240 -5.40 9.89 -12.42
C ASN A 240 -5.77 9.62 -13.87
N LYS A 241 -5.04 10.22 -14.81
CA LYS A 241 -5.24 9.97 -16.24
C LYS A 241 -5.05 8.48 -16.58
N ALA A 242 -4.04 7.82 -16.01
CA ALA A 242 -3.81 6.40 -16.25
C ALA A 242 -4.98 5.54 -15.72
N ILE A 243 -5.49 5.83 -14.52
CA ILE A 243 -6.66 5.14 -13.95
C ILE A 243 -7.91 5.37 -14.81
N ASP A 244 -8.17 6.61 -15.26
CA ASP A 244 -9.31 6.94 -16.09
C ASP A 244 -9.25 6.22 -17.44
N GLU A 245 -8.07 6.11 -18.06
CA GLU A 245 -7.87 5.36 -19.30
C GLU A 245 -8.10 3.86 -19.10
N LEU A 246 -7.63 3.26 -17.99
CA LEU A 246 -7.87 1.85 -17.64
C LEU A 246 -9.37 1.58 -17.42
N ARG A 247 -10.06 2.51 -16.77
CA ARG A 247 -11.51 2.43 -16.57
C ARG A 247 -12.25 2.54 -17.90
N ALA A 248 -11.91 3.52 -18.73
CA ALA A 248 -12.56 3.75 -20.01
C ALA A 248 -12.36 2.61 -21.02
N SER A 249 -11.23 1.91 -20.97
CA SER A 249 -10.95 0.73 -21.80
C SER A 249 -11.64 -0.55 -21.30
N GLY A 250 -12.09 -0.58 -20.03
CA GLY A 250 -12.58 -1.79 -19.36
C GLY A 250 -11.50 -2.65 -18.72
N GLU A 251 -10.22 -2.35 -18.94
CA GLU A 251 -9.09 -3.12 -18.37
C GLU A 251 -9.17 -3.18 -16.83
N LEU A 252 -9.57 -2.07 -16.18
CA LEU A 252 -9.67 -2.02 -14.73
C LEU A 252 -10.70 -3.01 -14.19
N ALA A 253 -11.87 -3.09 -14.84
CA ALA A 253 -12.92 -4.06 -14.50
C ALA A 253 -12.46 -5.52 -14.78
N GLU A 254 -11.75 -5.76 -15.89
CA GLU A 254 -11.22 -7.09 -16.20
C GLU A 254 -10.21 -7.56 -15.13
N ILE A 255 -9.31 -6.68 -14.68
CA ILE A 255 -8.38 -6.98 -13.59
C ILE A 255 -9.16 -7.28 -12.30
N SER A 256 -10.17 -6.47 -11.98
CA SER A 256 -11.01 -6.69 -10.81
C SER A 256 -11.69 -8.06 -10.84
N ILE A 257 -12.36 -8.42 -11.94
CA ILE A 257 -13.03 -9.71 -12.09
C ILE A 257 -12.03 -10.87 -12.00
N LYS A 258 -10.82 -10.70 -12.53
CA LYS A 258 -9.76 -11.71 -12.47
C LYS A 258 -9.41 -12.09 -11.02
N TYR A 259 -9.27 -11.11 -10.14
CA TYR A 259 -8.79 -11.34 -8.78
C TYR A 259 -9.94 -11.57 -7.78
N PHE A 260 -11.03 -10.81 -7.89
CA PHE A 260 -12.13 -10.86 -6.92
C PHE A 260 -13.32 -11.70 -7.40
N GLY A 261 -13.41 -12.00 -8.71
CA GLY A 261 -14.59 -12.65 -9.30
C GLY A 261 -15.76 -11.69 -9.51
N SER A 262 -15.61 -10.43 -9.18
CA SER A 262 -16.59 -9.35 -9.34
C SER A 262 -15.91 -8.04 -9.69
N ASP A 263 -16.64 -7.09 -10.25
CA ASP A 263 -16.15 -5.74 -10.52
C ASP A 263 -16.35 -4.87 -9.28
N ILE A 264 -15.25 -4.51 -8.62
CA ILE A 264 -15.22 -3.56 -7.50
C ILE A 264 -14.78 -2.15 -7.93
N THR A 265 -14.63 -1.88 -9.23
CA THR A 265 -14.09 -0.61 -9.75
C THR A 265 -15.16 0.46 -10.00
N ALA A 266 -16.42 0.08 -9.89
CA ALA A 266 -17.59 0.96 -9.91
C ALA A 266 -18.25 0.95 -8.51
N GLU A 267 -18.82 2.12 -8.12
CA GLU A 267 -19.56 2.33 -6.88
C GLU A 267 -20.93 1.61 -6.90
#